data_0dc628fe76caddb3e3debee8d894d633
#
_entry.id   0dc628fe76caddb3e3debee8d894d633
#
_cell.length_a   1.000
_cell.length_b   1.000
_cell.length_c   1.000
_cell.angle_alpha   90.00
_cell.angle_beta   90.00
_cell.angle_gamma   90.00
#
_symmetry.space_group_name_H-M   'P 1'
#
loop_
_entity.id
_entity.type
_entity.pdbx_description
1 polymer ?
#
loop_
_entity_poly.entity_id
_entity_poly.type
_entity_poly.pdbx_seq_one_letter_code
_entity_poly.pdbx_strand_id
1 'polypeptide(L)'
;MTTSAVSNTDQYRVNIVHRETPAGAVAHPGNTELHYIIEGAGTIVTGGSIVRPTGAGAQATIENGVARRVSKGDVVIVPVNTPHWYRDLDGPITYLEVRFVAPVQ
;
A
#
# COMPACT_ATOMS: atom_id res chain seq x y z
N MET A 1 -5.66 -6.75 9.56
CA MET A 1 -4.94 -5.45 9.46
C MET A 1 -5.46 -4.50 10.52
N THR A 2 -4.54 -3.81 11.17
CA THR A 2 -4.89 -2.73 12.09
C THR A 2 -4.30 -1.43 11.57
N THR A 3 -5.05 -0.35 11.72
CA THR A 3 -4.60 0.99 11.35
C THR A 3 -4.79 1.91 12.54
N SER A 4 -3.71 2.58 12.94
CA SER A 4 -3.72 3.56 14.03
C SER A 4 -3.48 4.94 13.44
N ALA A 5 -4.45 5.83 13.59
CA ALA A 5 -4.32 7.20 13.09
C ALA A 5 -3.36 7.99 13.98
N VAL A 6 -2.41 8.67 13.36
CA VAL A 6 -1.46 9.58 14.04
C VAL A 6 -1.92 11.02 13.87
N SER A 7 -2.24 11.42 12.63
CA SER A 7 -2.71 12.77 12.34
C SER A 7 -3.54 12.74 11.06
N ASN A 8 -4.68 13.41 11.08
CA ASN A 8 -5.55 13.52 9.91
C ASN A 8 -5.99 14.96 9.74
N THR A 9 -5.77 15.50 8.54
CA THR A 9 -6.22 16.82 8.14
C THR A 9 -6.84 16.74 6.74
N ASP A 10 -7.32 17.85 6.22
CA ASP A 10 -7.83 17.91 4.85
C ASP A 10 -6.72 17.74 3.80
N GLN A 11 -5.48 17.93 4.19
CA GLN A 11 -4.33 17.89 3.30
C GLN A 11 -3.53 16.60 3.37
N TYR A 12 -3.56 15.92 4.51
CA TYR A 12 -2.80 14.69 4.69
C TYR A 12 -3.41 13.79 5.75
N ARG A 13 -3.03 12.52 5.67
CA ARG A 13 -3.33 11.50 6.70
C ARG A 13 -2.04 10.77 7.03
N VAL A 14 -1.78 10.57 8.31
CA VAL A 14 -0.63 9.84 8.80
C VAL A 14 -1.12 8.68 9.65
N ASN A 15 -0.82 7.47 9.24
CA ASN A 15 -1.29 6.25 9.91
C ASN A 15 -0.12 5.29 10.13
N ILE A 16 -0.20 4.52 11.21
CA ILE A 16 0.62 3.32 11.35
C ILE A 16 -0.25 2.13 10.96
N VAL A 17 0.21 1.34 10.00
CA VAL A 17 -0.49 0.17 9.49
C VAL A 17 0.27 -1.09 9.88
N HIS A 18 -0.44 -2.06 10.42
CA HIS A 18 0.10 -3.37 10.75
C HIS A 18 -0.68 -4.43 9.98
N ARG A 19 0.03 -5.23 9.18
CA ARG A 19 -0.55 -6.34 8.40
C ARG A 19 0.06 -7.65 8.83
N GLU A 20 -0.79 -8.64 9.07
CA GLU A 20 -0.35 -10.01 9.38
C GLU A 20 -0.49 -10.93 8.17
N THR A 21 -1.39 -10.60 7.26
CA THR A 21 -1.66 -11.37 6.04
C THR A 21 -1.75 -10.45 4.84
N PRO A 22 -1.45 -10.95 3.63
CA PRO A 22 -1.68 -10.18 2.41
C PRO A 22 -3.13 -9.76 2.27
N ALA A 23 -3.35 -8.59 1.65
CA ALA A 23 -4.68 -8.08 1.33
C ALA A 23 -4.80 -7.89 -0.18
N GLY A 24 -6.00 -7.58 -0.66
CA GLY A 24 -6.22 -7.37 -2.08
C GLY A 24 -5.59 -6.08 -2.61
N ALA A 25 -5.41 -6.03 -3.92
CA ALA A 25 -4.91 -4.85 -4.62
C ALA A 25 -5.92 -3.70 -4.55
N VAL A 26 -5.42 -2.49 -4.37
CA VAL A 26 -6.24 -1.27 -4.28
C VAL A 26 -5.57 -0.13 -5.05
N ALA A 27 -6.36 0.88 -5.38
CA ALA A 27 -5.86 2.16 -5.88
C ALA A 27 -6.67 3.26 -5.19
N HIS A 28 -6.01 4.33 -4.76
CA HIS A 28 -6.67 5.41 -4.06
C HIS A 28 -6.69 6.66 -4.93
N PRO A 29 -7.89 7.09 -5.38
CA PRO A 29 -8.00 8.32 -6.14
C PRO A 29 -7.75 9.54 -5.25
N GLY A 30 -7.09 10.55 -5.81
CA GLY A 30 -6.91 11.83 -5.13
C GLY A 30 -5.73 11.92 -4.18
N ASN A 31 -5.05 10.82 -3.85
CA ASN A 31 -3.94 10.82 -2.90
C ASN A 31 -2.71 10.12 -3.44
N THR A 32 -1.55 10.70 -3.17
CA THR A 32 -0.26 10.02 -3.25
C THR A 32 0.04 9.43 -1.89
N GLU A 33 0.67 8.26 -1.84
CA GLU A 33 1.01 7.59 -0.59
C GLU A 33 2.51 7.41 -0.47
N LEU A 34 3.00 7.55 0.75
CA LEU A 34 4.36 7.17 1.13
C LEU A 34 4.25 6.08 2.19
N HIS A 35 4.94 4.96 1.97
CA HIS A 35 5.05 3.90 2.97
C HIS A 35 6.50 3.82 3.44
N TYR A 36 6.74 3.99 4.72
CA TYR A 36 8.03 3.78 5.36
C TYR A 36 7.95 2.51 6.18
N ILE A 37 8.74 1.49 5.82
CA ILE A 37 8.69 0.18 6.48
C ILE A 37 9.42 0.27 7.82
N ILE A 38 8.65 0.12 8.90
CA ILE A 38 9.17 0.18 10.27
C ILE A 38 9.68 -1.19 10.69
N GLU A 39 8.94 -2.26 10.37
CA GLU A 39 9.27 -3.63 10.75
C GLU A 39 8.76 -4.60 9.70
N GLY A 40 9.46 -5.72 9.54
CA GLY A 40 9.06 -6.80 8.66
C GLY A 40 9.57 -6.64 7.24
N ALA A 41 9.12 -7.53 6.37
CA ALA A 41 9.51 -7.58 4.96
C ALA A 41 8.40 -8.20 4.13
N GLY A 42 8.42 -7.92 2.84
CA GLY A 42 7.46 -8.48 1.90
C GLY A 42 7.73 -8.04 0.48
N THR A 43 6.78 -8.34 -0.39
CA THR A 43 6.80 -7.91 -1.79
C THR A 43 5.62 -6.98 -2.05
N ILE A 44 5.91 -5.77 -2.51
CA ILE A 44 4.87 -4.84 -2.98
C ILE A 44 4.87 -4.81 -4.50
N VAL A 45 3.68 -4.86 -5.09
CA VAL A 45 3.48 -4.71 -6.53
C VAL A 45 2.80 -3.37 -6.76
N THR A 46 3.35 -2.56 -7.65
CA THR A 46 2.79 -1.24 -7.99
C THR A 46 2.61 -1.08 -9.50
N GLY A 47 1.63 -0.26 -9.87
CA GLY A 47 1.29 -0.05 -11.27
C GLY A 47 0.46 -1.18 -11.86
N GLY A 48 0.45 -1.28 -13.17
CA GLY A 48 -0.32 -2.31 -13.86
C GLY A 48 -1.82 -2.09 -13.79
N SER A 49 -2.56 -3.19 -13.81
CA SER A 49 -4.02 -3.19 -13.81
C SER A 49 -4.55 -4.10 -12.71
N ILE A 50 -5.56 -3.63 -12.01
CA ILE A 50 -6.23 -4.43 -10.98
C ILE A 50 -7.15 -5.44 -11.65
N VAL A 51 -6.99 -6.71 -11.27
CA VAL A 51 -7.86 -7.80 -11.70
C VAL A 51 -8.77 -8.15 -10.54
N ARG A 52 -10.08 -8.01 -10.76
CA ARG A 52 -11.07 -8.30 -9.73
C ARG A 52 -11.60 -9.71 -9.94
N PRO A 53 -11.41 -10.60 -8.96
CA PRO A 53 -11.89 -11.97 -9.08
C PRO A 53 -13.42 -12.03 -8.97
N THR A 54 -14.00 -13.10 -9.51
CA THR A 54 -15.45 -13.32 -9.47
C THR A 54 -15.90 -14.25 -8.36
N GLY A 55 -14.96 -14.93 -7.71
CA GLY A 55 -15.27 -15.87 -6.64
C GLY A 55 -15.48 -15.18 -5.28
N ALA A 56 -16.35 -15.76 -4.44
CA ALA A 56 -16.55 -15.27 -3.08
C ALA A 56 -15.26 -15.41 -2.26
N GLY A 57 -14.87 -14.36 -1.53
CA GLY A 57 -13.66 -14.35 -0.71
C GLY A 57 -12.36 -14.20 -1.46
N ALA A 58 -12.38 -14.17 -2.78
CA ALA A 58 -11.18 -13.95 -3.59
C ALA A 58 -10.80 -12.47 -3.57
N GLN A 59 -9.49 -12.21 -3.51
CA GLN A 59 -8.95 -10.85 -3.43
C GLN A 59 -8.48 -10.36 -4.80
N ALA A 60 -8.56 -9.05 -5.01
CA ALA A 60 -8.05 -8.43 -6.23
C ALA A 60 -6.53 -8.58 -6.31
N THR A 61 -6.03 -8.76 -7.53
CA THR A 61 -4.60 -8.89 -7.83
C THR A 61 -4.20 -7.81 -8.83
N ILE A 62 -2.90 -7.75 -9.17
CA ILE A 62 -2.38 -6.82 -10.18
C ILE A 62 -1.71 -7.63 -11.29
N GLU A 63 -2.06 -7.31 -12.55
CA GLU A 63 -1.35 -7.77 -13.74
C GLU A 63 -0.47 -6.65 -14.29
N ASN A 64 0.71 -7.02 -14.80
CA ASN A 64 1.65 -6.10 -15.44
C ASN A 64 2.17 -4.98 -14.53
N GLY A 65 2.19 -5.22 -13.23
CA GLY A 65 2.81 -4.31 -12.28
C GLY A 65 4.29 -4.61 -12.09
N VAL A 66 4.94 -3.79 -11.27
CA VAL A 66 6.34 -3.97 -10.90
C VAL A 66 6.40 -4.49 -9.48
N ALA A 67 6.99 -5.67 -9.29
CA ALA A 67 7.17 -6.28 -7.98
C ALA A 67 8.52 -5.85 -7.40
N ARG A 68 8.51 -5.43 -6.13
CA ARG A 68 9.72 -5.02 -5.41
C ARG A 68 9.72 -5.59 -4.00
N ARG A 69 10.87 -6.11 -3.58
CA ARG A 69 11.06 -6.49 -2.19
C ARG A 69 11.26 -5.24 -1.34
N VAL A 70 10.60 -5.22 -0.19
CA VAL A 70 10.75 -4.15 0.80
C VAL A 70 11.03 -4.74 2.16
N SER A 71 11.81 -4.03 2.96
CA SER A 71 12.17 -4.42 4.32
C SER A 71 12.36 -3.18 5.18
N LYS A 72 12.64 -3.38 6.46
CA LYS A 72 12.83 -2.29 7.42
C LYS A 72 13.74 -1.19 6.88
N GLY A 73 13.26 0.06 6.91
CA GLY A 73 13.97 1.24 6.46
C GLY A 73 13.67 1.65 5.02
N ASP A 74 13.00 0.81 4.24
CA ASP A 74 12.66 1.15 2.86
C ASP A 74 11.49 2.12 2.80
N VAL A 75 11.52 2.99 1.78
CA VAL A 75 10.45 3.94 1.49
C VAL A 75 9.88 3.62 0.12
N VAL A 76 8.56 3.53 0.04
CA VAL A 76 7.84 3.32 -1.21
C VAL A 76 6.94 4.51 -1.45
N ILE A 77 6.99 5.09 -2.65
CA ILE A 77 6.05 6.12 -3.09
C ILE A 77 5.06 5.48 -4.05
N VAL A 78 3.78 5.64 -3.73
CA VAL A 78 2.69 5.18 -4.57
C VAL A 78 1.97 6.43 -5.10
N PRO A 79 2.20 6.81 -6.36
CA PRO A 79 1.54 7.98 -6.94
C PRO A 79 0.02 7.87 -6.94
N VAL A 80 -0.66 8.99 -7.09
CA VAL A 80 -2.12 9.05 -7.13
C VAL A 80 -2.69 8.08 -8.18
N ASN A 81 -3.78 7.40 -7.83
CA ASN A 81 -4.47 6.42 -8.70
C ASN A 81 -3.60 5.22 -9.13
N THR A 82 -2.46 5.01 -8.51
CA THR A 82 -1.59 3.89 -8.87
C THR A 82 -2.03 2.63 -8.11
N PRO A 83 -2.33 1.53 -8.81
CA PRO A 83 -2.59 0.26 -8.14
C PRO A 83 -1.40 -0.17 -7.30
N HIS A 84 -1.69 -0.70 -6.11
CA HIS A 84 -0.65 -1.24 -5.24
C HIS A 84 -1.17 -2.41 -4.43
N TRP A 85 -0.24 -3.32 -4.06
CA TRP A 85 -0.63 -4.59 -3.50
C TRP A 85 0.56 -5.21 -2.75
N TYR A 86 0.39 -5.45 -1.46
CA TYR A 86 1.35 -6.27 -0.73
C TYR A 86 1.01 -7.73 -1.00
N ARG A 87 1.65 -8.28 -2.04
CA ARG A 87 1.36 -9.62 -2.53
C ARG A 87 1.81 -10.71 -1.58
N ASP A 88 3.02 -10.56 -1.02
CA ASP A 88 3.63 -11.51 -0.12
C ASP A 88 4.16 -10.80 1.11
N LEU A 89 4.03 -11.43 2.26
CA LEU A 89 4.61 -10.95 3.51
C LEU A 89 5.47 -12.06 4.13
N ASP A 90 6.64 -11.67 4.62
CA ASP A 90 7.53 -12.56 5.37
C ASP A 90 7.21 -12.38 6.86
N GLY A 91 6.06 -12.89 7.31
CA GLY A 91 5.53 -12.58 8.62
C GLY A 91 4.87 -11.19 8.65
N PRO A 92 4.53 -10.68 9.85
CA PRO A 92 3.88 -9.39 9.96
C PRO A 92 4.74 -8.24 9.46
N ILE A 93 4.11 -7.22 8.86
CA ILE A 93 4.76 -6.00 8.41
C ILE A 93 4.08 -4.79 9.05
N THR A 94 4.88 -3.83 9.48
CA THR A 94 4.39 -2.56 10.02
C THR A 94 5.01 -1.41 9.25
N TYR A 95 4.19 -0.48 8.79
CA TYR A 95 4.70 0.68 8.05
C TYR A 95 3.96 1.95 8.43
N LEU A 96 4.67 3.07 8.31
CA LEU A 96 4.10 4.40 8.40
C LEU A 96 3.51 4.73 7.03
N GLU A 97 2.23 5.04 6.98
CA GLU A 97 1.55 5.45 5.76
C GLU A 97 1.25 6.95 5.84
N VAL A 98 1.73 7.70 4.87
CA VAL A 98 1.39 9.11 4.71
C VAL A 98 0.64 9.27 3.40
N ARG A 99 -0.61 9.73 3.46
CA ARG A 99 -1.41 10.06 2.28
C ARG A 99 -1.51 11.57 2.17
N PHE A 100 -1.26 12.10 1.00
CA PHE A 100 -1.27 13.54 0.79
C PHE A 100 -1.68 13.87 -0.64
N VAL A 101 -2.16 15.09 -0.83
CA VAL A 101 -2.49 15.60 -2.16
C VAL A 101 -1.25 16.28 -2.72
N ALA A 102 -0.63 15.65 -3.72
CA ALA A 102 0.53 16.24 -4.38
C ALA A 102 0.09 17.36 -5.32
N PRO A 103 0.87 18.45 -5.42
CA PRO A 103 0.54 19.51 -6.37
C PRO A 103 0.52 18.98 -7.80
N VAL A 104 -0.44 19.46 -8.59
CA VAL A 104 -0.47 19.18 -10.03
C VAL A 104 0.49 20.15 -10.70
N GLN A 105 1.45 19.60 -11.43
CA GLN A 105 2.45 20.37 -12.16
C GLN A 105 1.96 20.70 -13.57
#